data_db89be1df60c350aba4457cc3574cb15
#
_entry.id   db89be1df60c350aba4457cc3574cb15
#
_cell.length_a   1.000
_cell.length_b   1.000
_cell.length_c   1.000
_cell.angle_alpha   90.00
_cell.angle_beta   90.00
_cell.angle_gamma   90.00
#
_symmetry.space_group_name_H-M   'P 1'
#
loop_
_entity.id
_entity.type
_entity.pdbx_description
1 polymer ?
#
loop_
_entity_poly.entity_id
_entity_poly.type
_entity_poly.pdbx_seq_one_letter_code
_entity_poly.pdbx_strand_id
1 'polypeptide(L)'
;MTAVPRDNYESFQVLRYETGQKYITHHDYGSEEVSLACGPRVLTFFLYLSDVEEGGETNFPLLNIAVTPKKGRALLWPSVLDSDPEQQDSRTMHEAKPVIRGRKFAANSWIHLYDYVRPNLWGCTGAFDEL
;
A
#
# COMPACT_ATOMS: atom_id res chain seq x y z
N MET A 1 -14.74 -5.83 -5.19
CA MET A 1 -13.50 -6.60 -5.44
C MET A 1 -12.92 -6.09 -6.75
N THR A 2 -11.60 -5.93 -6.84
CA THR A 2 -10.96 -5.43 -8.06
C THR A 2 -11.13 -6.44 -9.20
N ALA A 3 -11.28 -5.97 -10.42
CA ALA A 3 -11.26 -6.84 -11.62
C ALA A 3 -9.82 -7.08 -12.14
N VAL A 4 -8.81 -6.67 -11.36
CA VAL A 4 -7.40 -6.76 -11.73
C VAL A 4 -6.92 -8.21 -11.59
N PRO A 5 -6.19 -8.75 -12.59
CA PRO A 5 -5.64 -10.10 -12.52
C PRO A 5 -4.75 -10.32 -11.29
N ARG A 6 -4.74 -11.55 -10.76
CA ARG A 6 -3.93 -11.91 -9.60
C ARG A 6 -2.43 -11.67 -9.80
N ASP A 7 -1.94 -11.88 -11.02
CA ASP A 7 -0.53 -11.74 -11.35
C ASP A 7 -0.03 -10.28 -11.32
N ASN A 8 -0.95 -9.32 -11.18
CA ASN A 8 -0.61 -7.90 -10.97
C ASN A 8 -0.30 -7.56 -9.50
N TYR A 9 -0.52 -8.49 -8.56
CA TYR A 9 -0.38 -8.25 -7.12
C TYR A 9 1.01 -8.60 -6.62
N GLU A 10 1.61 -7.70 -5.84
CA GLU A 10 2.76 -8.01 -5.02
C GLU A 10 2.36 -8.95 -3.86
N SER A 11 3.34 -9.67 -3.33
CA SER A 11 3.16 -10.44 -2.09
C SER A 11 2.80 -9.50 -0.93
N PHE A 12 2.09 -10.03 0.07
CA PHE A 12 1.79 -9.26 1.26
C PHE A 12 3.06 -8.90 2.03
N GLN A 13 3.23 -7.61 2.30
CA GLN A 13 4.19 -7.10 3.27
C GLN A 13 3.51 -7.00 4.63
N VAL A 14 4.02 -7.72 5.62
CA VAL A 14 3.50 -7.65 6.99
C VAL A 14 4.21 -6.55 7.75
N LEU A 15 3.43 -5.68 8.38
CA LEU A 15 3.88 -4.51 9.12
C LEU A 15 3.59 -4.68 10.61
N ARG A 16 4.56 -4.27 11.43
CA ARG A 16 4.44 -4.20 12.88
C ARG A 16 4.90 -2.84 13.36
N TYR A 17 4.06 -2.17 14.13
CA TYR A 17 4.36 -0.90 14.78
C TYR A 17 4.22 -1.04 16.28
N GLU A 18 5.28 -0.72 17.01
CA GLU A 18 5.29 -0.57 18.46
C GLU A 18 4.83 0.85 18.84
N THR A 19 4.54 1.05 20.11
CA THR A 19 4.19 2.37 20.65
C THR A 19 5.24 3.42 20.25
N GLY A 20 4.78 4.55 19.75
CA GLY A 20 5.59 5.65 19.24
C GLY A 20 6.00 5.54 17.78
N GLN A 21 5.92 4.36 17.18
CA GLN A 21 6.27 4.19 15.77
C GLN A 21 5.17 4.71 14.85
N LYS A 22 5.61 5.27 13.75
CA LYS A 22 4.77 5.88 12.71
C LYS A 22 5.42 5.71 11.35
N TYR A 23 4.69 6.01 10.31
CA TYR A 23 5.22 6.17 8.95
C TYR A 23 4.80 7.53 8.43
N ILE A 24 5.77 8.34 7.99
CA ILE A 24 5.53 9.71 7.50
C ILE A 24 4.67 9.71 6.25
N THR A 25 4.09 10.86 5.94
CA THR A 25 3.29 11.06 4.73
C THR A 25 4.07 10.69 3.47
N HIS A 26 3.51 9.81 2.67
CA HIS A 26 4.11 9.28 1.45
C HIS A 26 3.02 8.91 0.43
N HIS A 27 3.44 8.47 -0.73
CA HIS A 27 2.58 7.96 -1.80
C HIS A 27 3.07 6.57 -2.22
N ASP A 28 2.13 5.70 -2.62
CA ASP A 28 2.46 4.32 -3.01
C ASP A 28 2.73 4.15 -4.52
N TYR A 29 2.59 5.21 -5.30
CA TYR A 29 2.68 5.14 -6.77
C TYR A 29 3.97 4.53 -7.30
N GLY A 30 5.12 4.84 -6.67
CA GLY A 30 6.43 4.33 -7.13
C GLY A 30 6.80 4.86 -8.52
N SER A 31 7.27 6.09 -8.61
CA SER A 31 7.58 6.73 -9.91
C SER A 31 8.67 6.00 -10.70
N GLU A 32 9.60 5.32 -10.03
CA GLU A 32 10.64 4.48 -10.62
C GLU A 32 10.09 3.23 -11.30
N GLU A 33 8.92 2.77 -10.90
CA GLU A 33 8.30 1.54 -11.41
C GLU A 33 7.57 1.76 -12.74
N VAL A 34 7.30 3.00 -13.11
CA VAL A 34 6.62 3.34 -14.39
C VAL A 34 7.36 2.76 -15.61
N SER A 35 8.68 2.71 -15.55
CA SER A 35 9.53 2.16 -16.61
C SER A 35 9.70 0.64 -16.55
N LEU A 36 9.24 -0.01 -15.48
CA LEU A 36 9.31 -1.46 -15.31
C LEU A 36 8.19 -2.18 -16.06
N ALA A 37 8.39 -3.46 -16.35
CA ALA A 37 7.41 -4.27 -17.09
C ALA A 37 6.04 -4.35 -16.39
N CYS A 38 6.01 -4.29 -15.06
CA CYS A 38 4.79 -4.29 -14.27
C CYS A 38 4.05 -2.94 -14.24
N GLY A 39 4.72 -1.86 -14.65
CA GLY A 39 4.17 -0.51 -14.54
C GLY A 39 3.99 -0.04 -13.09
N PRO A 40 3.38 1.13 -12.90
CA PRO A 40 3.22 1.72 -11.57
C PRO A 40 2.24 0.92 -10.70
N ARG A 41 2.33 1.11 -9.39
CA ARG A 41 1.32 0.68 -8.43
C ARG A 41 0.05 1.52 -8.59
N VAL A 42 -1.04 0.91 -9.01
CA VAL A 42 -2.31 1.60 -9.29
C VAL A 42 -3.29 1.55 -8.13
N LEU A 43 -3.19 0.51 -7.27
CA LEU A 43 -4.04 0.34 -6.10
C LEU A 43 -3.20 -0.19 -4.93
N THR A 44 -3.60 0.18 -3.72
CA THR A 44 -3.11 -0.43 -2.48
C THR A 44 -4.25 -1.11 -1.75
N PHE A 45 -4.06 -2.39 -1.45
CA PHE A 45 -4.91 -3.15 -0.54
C PHE A 45 -4.22 -3.26 0.81
N PHE A 46 -4.86 -2.73 1.86
CA PHE A 46 -4.32 -2.68 3.21
C PHE A 46 -5.27 -3.37 4.18
N LEU A 47 -4.73 -4.27 5.01
CA LEU A 47 -5.50 -5.07 5.95
C LEU A 47 -5.00 -4.86 7.38
N TYR A 48 -5.87 -4.47 8.30
CA TYR A 48 -5.57 -4.45 9.72
C TYR A 48 -5.66 -5.87 10.31
N LEU A 49 -4.56 -6.35 10.87
CA LEU A 49 -4.46 -7.70 11.46
C LEU A 49 -4.71 -7.69 12.98
N SER A 50 -4.72 -6.51 13.58
CA SER A 50 -4.98 -6.33 15.01
C SER A 50 -5.87 -5.12 15.28
N ASP A 51 -6.50 -5.10 16.44
CA ASP A 51 -6.98 -3.87 17.06
C ASP A 51 -5.79 -3.09 17.62
N VAL A 52 -5.95 -1.78 17.80
CA VAL A 52 -4.98 -0.89 18.47
C VAL A 52 -5.75 -0.11 19.52
N GLU A 53 -5.23 -0.06 20.74
CA GLU A 53 -5.92 0.62 21.85
C GLU A 53 -6.08 2.12 21.59
N GLU A 54 -5.03 2.77 21.05
CA GLU A 54 -5.03 4.20 20.76
C GLU A 54 -4.00 4.56 19.70
N GLY A 55 -4.39 5.37 18.72
CA GLY A 55 -3.53 5.81 17.63
C GLY A 55 -3.41 4.80 16.51
N GLY A 56 -2.38 4.95 15.68
CA GLY A 56 -2.07 4.05 14.58
C GLY A 56 -3.01 4.14 13.38
N GLU A 57 -3.81 5.21 13.27
CA GLU A 57 -4.71 5.45 12.14
C GLU A 57 -3.95 5.54 10.82
N THR A 58 -4.57 5.06 9.75
CA THR A 58 -4.17 5.40 8.38
C THR A 58 -4.86 6.70 8.01
N ASN A 59 -4.08 7.75 7.83
CA ASN A 59 -4.57 9.11 7.61
C ASN A 59 -4.27 9.57 6.18
N PHE A 60 -5.28 10.12 5.52
CA PHE A 60 -5.21 10.76 4.19
C PHE A 60 -5.43 12.26 4.38
N PRO A 61 -4.37 13.05 4.61
CA PRO A 61 -4.52 14.45 5.02
C PRO A 61 -5.24 15.32 3.98
N LEU A 62 -5.01 15.10 2.70
CA LEU A 62 -5.65 15.89 1.62
C LEU A 62 -7.14 15.55 1.44
N LEU A 63 -7.57 14.38 1.89
CA LEU A 63 -8.98 13.96 1.86
C LEU A 63 -9.69 14.21 3.20
N ASN A 64 -8.94 14.59 4.23
CA ASN A 64 -9.44 14.70 5.60
C ASN A 64 -10.11 13.41 6.11
N ILE A 65 -9.48 12.27 5.80
CA ILE A 65 -9.95 10.94 6.20
C ILE A 65 -8.89 10.29 7.09
N ALA A 66 -9.30 9.81 8.25
CA ALA A 66 -8.48 8.98 9.13
C ALA A 66 -9.23 7.70 9.46
N VAL A 67 -8.60 6.55 9.22
CA VAL A 67 -9.21 5.24 9.45
C VAL A 67 -8.56 4.57 10.64
N THR A 68 -9.35 4.32 11.67
CA THR A 68 -8.93 3.65 12.91
C THR A 68 -8.62 2.18 12.63
N PRO A 69 -7.51 1.65 13.15
CA PRO A 69 -7.22 0.22 13.10
C PRO A 69 -8.32 -0.61 13.75
N LYS A 70 -8.77 -1.65 13.05
CA LYS A 70 -9.68 -2.66 13.58
C LYS A 70 -9.39 -3.99 12.91
N LYS A 71 -9.17 -5.02 13.70
CA LYS A 71 -8.88 -6.37 13.17
C LYS A 71 -9.92 -6.81 12.14
N GLY A 72 -9.43 -7.23 10.96
CA GLY A 72 -10.28 -7.64 9.84
C GLY A 72 -10.80 -6.51 8.96
N ARG A 73 -10.58 -5.24 9.32
CA ARG A 73 -10.89 -4.11 8.44
C ARG A 73 -9.88 -4.04 7.31
N ALA A 74 -10.39 -3.86 6.09
CA ALA A 74 -9.57 -3.63 4.91
C ALA A 74 -9.82 -2.23 4.35
N LEU A 75 -8.77 -1.66 3.77
CA LEU A 75 -8.80 -0.45 2.97
C LEU A 75 -8.34 -0.78 1.56
N LEU A 76 -8.96 -0.15 0.59
CA LEU A 76 -8.53 -0.18 -0.80
C LEU A 76 -8.57 1.26 -1.32
N TRP A 77 -7.44 1.74 -1.83
CA TRP A 77 -7.37 3.09 -2.41
C TRP A 77 -6.57 3.12 -3.70
N PRO A 78 -6.95 3.99 -4.66
CA PRO A 78 -6.20 4.20 -5.87
C PRO A 78 -4.94 5.03 -5.61
N SER A 79 -3.88 4.75 -6.35
CA SER A 79 -2.67 5.57 -6.39
C SER A 79 -2.60 6.45 -7.65
N VAL A 80 -3.51 6.23 -8.59
CA VAL A 80 -3.52 6.88 -9.91
C VAL A 80 -4.87 7.50 -10.21
N LEU A 81 -4.88 8.41 -11.17
CA LEU A 81 -6.11 9.02 -11.67
C LEU A 81 -6.94 8.03 -12.46
N ASP A 82 -8.27 8.08 -12.33
CA ASP A 82 -9.18 7.26 -13.14
C ASP A 82 -9.06 7.57 -14.65
N SER A 83 -8.72 8.80 -14.98
CA SER A 83 -8.56 9.27 -16.37
C SER A 83 -7.24 8.84 -17.01
N ASP A 84 -6.21 8.55 -16.18
CA ASP A 84 -4.88 8.20 -16.65
C ASP A 84 -4.14 7.36 -15.60
N PRO A 85 -4.05 6.04 -15.78
CA PRO A 85 -3.41 5.15 -14.82
C PRO A 85 -1.88 5.28 -14.76
N GLU A 86 -1.28 6.10 -15.62
CA GLU A 86 0.14 6.45 -15.57
C GLU A 86 0.40 7.76 -14.82
N GLN A 87 -0.64 8.41 -14.30
CA GLN A 87 -0.53 9.62 -13.48
C GLN A 87 -0.93 9.39 -12.04
N GLN A 88 -0.03 9.81 -11.15
CA GLN A 88 -0.25 9.76 -9.71
C GLN A 88 -1.45 10.62 -9.29
N ASP A 89 -2.31 10.08 -8.43
CA ASP A 89 -3.34 10.86 -7.73
C ASP A 89 -2.80 11.35 -6.38
N SER A 90 -2.33 12.58 -6.34
CA SER A 90 -1.76 13.17 -5.12
C SER A 90 -2.74 13.26 -3.94
N ARG A 91 -4.05 13.15 -4.17
CA ARG A 91 -5.05 13.18 -3.11
C ARG A 91 -4.92 11.99 -2.15
N THR A 92 -4.36 10.87 -2.62
CA THR A 92 -4.17 9.66 -1.82
C THR A 92 -2.81 9.57 -1.12
N MET A 93 -2.08 10.67 -1.00
CA MET A 93 -0.99 10.81 -0.04
C MET A 93 -1.49 10.40 1.34
N HIS A 94 -0.74 9.58 2.05
CA HIS A 94 -1.19 9.03 3.34
C HIS A 94 -0.02 8.80 4.30
N GLU A 95 -0.38 8.60 5.56
CA GLU A 95 0.56 8.35 6.65
C GLU A 95 0.00 7.30 7.61
N ALA A 96 0.87 6.61 8.32
CA ALA A 96 0.50 5.88 9.53
C ALA A 96 0.76 6.77 10.73
N LYS A 97 -0.30 7.20 11.42
CA LYS A 97 -0.17 7.97 12.66
C LYS A 97 0.51 7.16 13.75
N PRO A 98 1.19 7.81 14.72
CA PRO A 98 1.85 7.11 15.80
C PRO A 98 0.90 6.17 16.55
N VAL A 99 1.36 5.00 16.90
CA VAL A 99 0.70 4.14 17.89
C VAL A 99 0.91 4.79 19.25
N ILE A 100 -0.15 5.21 19.91
CA ILE A 100 -0.09 5.87 21.22
C ILE A 100 -0.07 4.81 22.32
N ARG A 101 -0.93 3.80 22.19
CA ARG A 101 -1.02 2.70 23.16
C ARG A 101 -1.37 1.40 22.46
N GLY A 102 -0.67 0.34 22.81
CA GLY A 102 -0.79 -0.97 22.22
C GLY A 102 0.20 -1.22 21.10
N ARG A 103 -0.15 -2.11 20.20
CA ARG A 103 0.67 -2.55 19.06
C ARG A 103 -0.19 -2.71 17.83
N LYS A 104 0.32 -2.29 16.67
CA LYS A 104 -0.39 -2.40 15.39
C LYS A 104 0.26 -3.50 14.54
N PHE A 105 -0.55 -4.43 14.07
CA PHE A 105 -0.21 -5.35 12.99
C PHE A 105 -1.10 -5.07 11.79
N ALA A 106 -0.48 -5.01 10.62
CA ALA A 106 -1.16 -4.80 9.36
C ALA A 106 -0.44 -5.58 8.25
N ALA A 107 -1.09 -5.69 7.11
CA ALA A 107 -0.48 -6.21 5.89
C ALA A 107 -0.95 -5.36 4.71
N ASN A 108 -0.07 -5.11 3.77
CA ASN A 108 -0.42 -4.45 2.53
C ASN A 108 0.05 -5.27 1.33
N SER A 109 -0.69 -5.17 0.23
CA SER A 109 -0.33 -5.67 -1.08
C SER A 109 -0.56 -4.54 -2.08
N TRP A 110 0.46 -4.21 -2.84
CA TRP A 110 0.35 -3.27 -3.94
C TRP A 110 -0.09 -4.01 -5.20
N ILE A 111 -0.83 -3.33 -6.03
CA ILE A 111 -1.40 -3.88 -7.27
C ILE A 111 -0.90 -3.02 -8.41
N HIS A 112 -0.19 -3.66 -9.34
CA HIS A 112 0.40 -3.00 -10.49
C HIS A 112 -0.56 -2.89 -11.68
N LEU A 113 -0.24 -1.99 -12.58
CA LEU A 113 -1.01 -1.79 -13.82
C LEU A 113 -0.96 -3.04 -14.71
N TYR A 114 0.20 -3.71 -14.74
CA TYR A 114 0.45 -4.91 -15.55
C TYR A 114 0.91 -6.08 -14.68
N ASP A 115 1.21 -7.22 -15.31
CA ASP A 115 1.71 -8.43 -14.65
C ASP A 115 3.01 -8.13 -13.88
N TYR A 116 2.96 -8.35 -12.58
CA TYR A 116 4.09 -8.20 -11.65
C TYR A 116 4.84 -9.52 -11.47
N VAL A 117 4.12 -10.66 -11.46
CA VAL A 117 4.68 -11.95 -11.05
C VAL A 117 5.69 -12.49 -12.06
N ARG A 118 5.32 -12.55 -13.34
CA ARG A 118 6.18 -13.17 -14.36
C ARG A 118 7.45 -12.38 -14.63
N PRO A 119 7.40 -11.04 -14.83
CA PRO A 119 8.62 -10.25 -14.98
C PRO A 119 9.57 -10.37 -13.79
N ASN A 120 9.03 -10.45 -12.56
CA ASN A 120 9.86 -10.65 -11.36
C ASN A 120 10.51 -12.01 -11.32
N LEU A 121 9.79 -13.09 -11.65
CA LEU A 121 10.36 -14.43 -11.74
C LEU A 121 11.49 -14.54 -12.78
N TRP A 122 11.50 -13.66 -13.78
CA TRP A 122 12.55 -13.57 -14.78
C TRP A 122 13.68 -12.59 -14.41
N GLY A 123 13.65 -12.00 -13.21
CA GLY A 123 14.61 -11.01 -12.76
C GLY A 123 14.50 -9.64 -13.46
N CYS A 124 13.39 -9.37 -14.15
CA CYS A 124 13.22 -8.12 -14.92
C CYS A 124 12.92 -6.90 -14.04
N THR A 125 12.61 -7.08 -12.76
CA THR A 125 12.25 -6.00 -11.84
C THR A 125 13.20 -5.88 -10.64
N GLY A 126 14.12 -6.84 -10.47
CA GLY A 126 15.02 -6.90 -9.32
C GLY A 126 14.38 -7.27 -7.99
N ALA A 127 13.06 -7.49 -7.94
CA ALA A 127 12.34 -7.71 -6.69
C ALA A 127 12.68 -9.03 -5.98
N PHE A 128 13.30 -9.98 -6.67
CA PHE A 128 13.70 -11.29 -6.13
C PHE A 128 15.21 -11.53 -6.15
N ASP A 129 16.02 -10.52 -6.48
CA ASP A 129 17.47 -10.66 -6.55
C ASP A 129 18.15 -10.83 -5.18
N GLU A 130 17.39 -10.72 -4.09
CA GLU A 130 17.86 -10.85 -2.70
C GLU A 130 17.43 -12.17 -2.03
N LEU A 131 17.06 -13.18 -2.80
CA LEU A 131 16.73 -14.51 -2.27
C LEU A 131 17.95 -15.42 -2.18
#